data_ccb56e2154eacc7df11e9b659dbab8a0
#
_entry.id   ccb56e2154eacc7df11e9b659dbab8a0
#
_cell.length_a   1.000
_cell.length_b   1.000
_cell.length_c   1.000
_cell.angle_alpha   90.00
_cell.angle_beta   90.00
_cell.angle_gamma   90.00
#
_symmetry.space_group_name_H-M   'P 1'
#
loop_
_entity.id
_entity.type
_entity.pdbx_description
1 polymer ?
#
loop_
_entity_poly.entity_id
_entity_poly.type
_entity_poly.pdbx_seq_one_letter_code
_entity_poly.pdbx_strand_id
1 'polypeptide(L)'
;MIITGDVMKKKIIIIVSICIVILIGALSVDNHINNSYLKELSYKEVMEKLDNKEDFILLVSQTTCFHCKEYKPVFKKVLRKYKLTAYYREYDLLSKDDKKEFVKHINFDSTPVTAFITDGDEITTANRIVGAKSEEYIIAKLKSNGYIE
;
A
#
# COMPACT_ATOMS: atom_id res chain seq x y z
N MET A 1 -48.02 -10.66 -33.92
CA MET A 1 -46.98 -11.53 -33.29
C MET A 1 -45.62 -10.82 -33.18
N ILE A 2 -45.57 -9.57 -32.68
CA ILE A 2 -44.35 -8.72 -32.61
C ILE A 2 -44.04 -8.26 -31.16
N ILE A 3 -44.95 -8.51 -30.21
CA ILE A 3 -44.87 -8.00 -28.83
C ILE A 3 -43.89 -8.76 -27.92
N THR A 4 -43.61 -10.02 -28.24
CA THR A 4 -42.73 -10.89 -27.41
C THR A 4 -41.25 -10.56 -27.54
N GLY A 5 -40.79 -10.06 -28.70
CA GLY A 5 -39.40 -9.72 -28.92
C GLY A 5 -38.92 -8.47 -28.15
N ASP A 6 -39.80 -7.48 -27.95
CA ASP A 6 -39.47 -6.23 -27.26
C ASP A 6 -39.41 -6.43 -25.75
N VAL A 7 -40.30 -7.26 -25.21
CA VAL A 7 -40.28 -7.64 -23.79
C VAL A 7 -39.01 -8.43 -23.42
N MET A 8 -38.60 -9.38 -24.30
CA MET A 8 -37.34 -10.12 -24.09
C MET A 8 -36.12 -9.19 -24.16
N LYS A 9 -36.03 -8.26 -25.10
CA LYS A 9 -34.95 -7.29 -25.20
C LYS A 9 -34.85 -6.42 -23.95
N LYS A 10 -35.97 -5.90 -23.43
CA LYS A 10 -36.02 -5.12 -22.19
C LYS A 10 -35.54 -5.94 -20.98
N LYS A 11 -35.94 -7.19 -20.84
CA LYS A 11 -35.45 -8.09 -19.75
C LYS A 11 -33.94 -8.32 -19.86
N ILE A 12 -33.40 -8.54 -21.06
CA ILE A 12 -31.97 -8.74 -21.26
C ILE A 12 -31.19 -7.46 -20.88
N ILE A 13 -31.66 -6.29 -21.28
CA ILE A 13 -31.03 -5.00 -20.92
C ILE A 13 -31.01 -4.82 -19.40
N ILE A 14 -32.09 -5.13 -18.71
CA ILE A 14 -32.17 -5.04 -17.23
C ILE A 14 -31.18 -5.99 -16.59
N ILE A 15 -31.09 -7.23 -17.03
CA ILE A 15 -30.15 -8.22 -16.48
C ILE A 15 -28.70 -7.79 -16.69
N VAL A 16 -28.38 -7.33 -17.89
CA VAL A 16 -27.03 -6.83 -18.23
C VAL A 16 -26.65 -5.62 -17.36
N SER A 17 -27.57 -4.67 -17.16
CA SER A 17 -27.31 -3.52 -16.31
C SER A 17 -27.10 -3.89 -14.84
N ILE A 18 -27.85 -4.84 -14.31
CA ILE A 18 -27.66 -5.39 -12.96
C ILE A 18 -26.30 -6.07 -12.82
N CYS A 19 -25.90 -6.90 -13.79
CA CYS A 19 -24.58 -7.54 -13.80
C CYS A 19 -23.44 -6.51 -13.82
N ILE A 20 -23.56 -5.43 -14.61
CA ILE A 20 -22.56 -4.36 -14.65
C ILE A 20 -22.45 -3.66 -13.29
N VAL A 21 -23.56 -3.35 -12.64
CA VAL A 21 -23.57 -2.72 -11.31
C VAL A 21 -22.91 -3.62 -10.26
N ILE A 22 -23.21 -4.93 -10.29
CA ILE A 22 -22.58 -5.91 -9.38
C ILE A 22 -21.07 -6.00 -9.64
N LEU A 23 -20.63 -6.03 -10.90
CA LEU A 23 -19.20 -6.04 -11.25
C LEU A 23 -18.48 -4.78 -10.79
N ILE A 24 -19.06 -3.61 -11.02
CA ILE A 24 -18.48 -2.33 -10.54
C ILE A 24 -18.41 -2.32 -9.01
N GLY A 25 -19.46 -2.79 -8.33
CA GLY A 25 -19.48 -2.92 -6.88
C GLY A 25 -18.38 -3.84 -6.36
N ALA A 26 -18.22 -5.03 -6.95
CA ALA A 26 -17.18 -5.98 -6.58
C ALA A 26 -15.76 -5.41 -6.77
N LEU A 27 -15.50 -4.76 -7.91
CA LEU A 27 -14.20 -4.12 -8.18
C LEU A 27 -13.90 -2.97 -7.20
N SER A 28 -14.92 -2.21 -6.80
CA SER A 28 -14.77 -1.12 -5.84
C SER A 28 -14.46 -1.64 -4.43
N VAL A 29 -15.10 -2.73 -4.01
CA VAL A 29 -14.83 -3.38 -2.72
C VAL A 29 -13.41 -3.95 -2.67
N ASP A 30 -12.98 -4.66 -3.72
CA ASP A 30 -11.61 -5.19 -3.79
C ASP A 30 -10.56 -4.10 -3.75
N ASN A 31 -10.78 -2.98 -4.44
CA ASN A 31 -9.86 -1.86 -4.42
C ASN A 31 -9.80 -1.19 -3.04
N HIS A 32 -10.94 -1.04 -2.36
CA HIS A 32 -10.99 -0.50 -1.00
C HIS A 32 -10.27 -1.40 0.00
N ILE A 33 -10.50 -2.70 -0.05
CA ILE A 33 -9.83 -3.70 0.81
C ILE A 33 -8.32 -3.68 0.55
N ASN A 34 -7.87 -3.66 -0.71
CA ASN A 34 -6.45 -3.61 -1.04
C ASN A 34 -5.76 -2.35 -0.54
N ASN A 35 -6.45 -1.22 -0.49
CA ASN A 35 -5.89 0.04 0.02
C ASN A 35 -5.93 0.15 1.56
N SER A 36 -6.69 -0.70 2.25
CA SER A 36 -6.80 -0.66 3.71
C SER A 36 -5.52 -1.13 4.43
N TYR A 37 -4.71 -1.97 3.78
CA TYR A 37 -3.49 -2.55 4.36
C TYR A 37 -2.22 -1.75 4.09
N LEU A 38 -2.19 -0.92 3.05
CA LEU A 38 -1.08 -0.01 2.75
C LEU A 38 -1.65 1.39 2.58
N LYS A 39 -1.53 2.22 3.61
CA LYS A 39 -2.14 3.55 3.71
C LYS A 39 -1.13 4.64 3.44
N GLU A 40 -1.53 5.64 2.67
CA GLU A 40 -0.72 6.84 2.52
C GLU A 40 -0.80 7.69 3.79
N LEU A 41 0.35 8.22 4.22
CA LEU A 41 0.44 9.23 5.26
C LEU A 41 0.95 10.55 4.68
N SER A 42 0.45 11.66 5.18
CA SER A 42 1.10 12.96 4.99
C SER A 42 2.44 12.99 5.72
N TYR A 43 3.30 13.95 5.36
CA TYR A 43 4.55 14.17 6.09
C TYR A 43 4.32 14.36 7.59
N LYS A 44 3.34 15.20 7.94
CA LYS A 44 2.99 15.49 9.33
C LYS A 44 2.60 14.23 10.11
N GLU A 45 1.76 13.37 9.53
CA GLU A 45 1.35 12.12 10.17
C GLU A 45 2.53 11.15 10.38
N VAL A 46 3.49 11.12 9.44
CA VAL A 46 4.71 10.31 9.63
C VAL A 46 5.52 10.84 10.82
N MET A 47 5.74 12.16 10.88
CA MET A 47 6.49 12.78 11.97
C MET A 47 5.78 12.60 13.31
N GLU A 48 4.46 12.78 13.37
CA GLU A 48 3.67 12.54 14.59
C GLU A 48 3.81 11.10 15.10
N LYS A 49 3.84 10.09 14.20
CA LYS A 49 4.06 8.69 14.60
C LYS A 49 5.46 8.45 15.16
N LEU A 50 6.48 9.08 14.58
CA LEU A 50 7.86 9.00 15.09
C LEU A 50 7.97 9.67 16.47
N ASP A 51 7.43 10.89 16.62
CA ASP A 51 7.43 11.65 17.87
C ASP A 51 6.65 10.96 18.99
N ASN A 52 5.53 10.31 18.65
CA ASN A 52 4.70 9.53 19.56
C ASN A 52 5.31 8.16 19.90
N LYS A 53 6.47 7.82 19.33
CA LYS A 53 7.17 6.56 19.55
C LYS A 53 6.33 5.32 19.19
N GLU A 54 5.59 5.43 18.08
CA GLU A 54 4.76 4.33 17.60
C GLU A 54 5.59 3.27 16.86
N ASP A 55 5.14 2.01 16.95
CA ASP A 55 5.65 0.91 16.14
C ASP A 55 4.88 0.83 14.82
N PHE A 56 5.57 0.90 13.69
CA PHE A 56 4.92 0.81 12.39
C PHE A 56 5.89 0.44 11.25
N ILE A 57 5.32 -0.02 10.16
CA ILE A 57 6.06 -0.31 8.93
C ILE A 57 5.87 0.88 7.98
N LEU A 58 6.97 1.48 7.50
CA LEU A 58 6.95 2.59 6.57
C LEU A 58 7.64 2.26 5.25
N LEU A 59 6.90 2.36 4.16
CA LEU A 59 7.43 2.29 2.80
C LEU A 59 7.73 3.72 2.30
N VAL A 60 8.99 4.02 2.07
CA VAL A 60 9.42 5.22 1.34
C VAL A 60 9.40 4.92 -0.15
N SER A 61 8.65 5.69 -0.90
CA SER A 61 8.38 5.51 -2.32
C SER A 61 8.54 6.83 -3.09
N GLN A 62 8.50 6.78 -4.40
CA GLN A 62 8.42 7.94 -5.28
C GLN A 62 7.44 7.69 -6.42
N THR A 63 6.72 8.71 -6.85
CA THR A 63 5.68 8.61 -7.88
C THR A 63 6.21 8.15 -9.24
N THR A 64 7.42 8.55 -9.57
CA THR A 64 8.10 8.25 -10.85
C THR A 64 8.95 6.99 -10.80
N CYS A 65 9.12 6.36 -9.63
CA CYS A 65 9.96 5.20 -9.42
C CYS A 65 9.32 3.93 -10.02
N PHE A 66 9.96 3.33 -11.02
CA PHE A 66 9.50 2.10 -11.66
C PHE A 66 9.44 0.92 -10.67
N HIS A 67 10.51 0.69 -9.92
CA HIS A 67 10.56 -0.38 -8.91
C HIS A 67 9.54 -0.20 -7.77
N CYS A 68 9.17 1.03 -7.45
CA CYS A 68 8.10 1.29 -6.48
C CYS A 68 6.73 0.83 -7.00
N LYS A 69 6.48 1.03 -8.31
CA LYS A 69 5.24 0.57 -8.96
C LYS A 69 5.14 -0.95 -9.01
N GLU A 70 6.27 -1.64 -9.22
CA GLU A 70 6.33 -3.10 -9.18
C GLU A 70 6.19 -3.65 -7.75
N TYR A 71 6.82 -3.01 -6.78
CA TYR A 71 6.87 -3.47 -5.38
C TYR A 71 5.54 -3.33 -4.65
N LYS A 72 4.85 -2.19 -4.79
CA LYS A 72 3.61 -1.91 -4.05
C LYS A 72 2.53 -3.00 -4.18
N PRO A 73 2.21 -3.55 -5.37
CA PRO A 73 1.23 -4.63 -5.49
C PRO A 73 1.64 -5.90 -4.74
N VAL A 74 2.92 -6.29 -4.82
CA VAL A 74 3.46 -7.47 -4.12
C VAL A 74 3.39 -7.26 -2.62
N PHE A 75 3.82 -6.10 -2.14
CA PHE A 75 3.79 -5.74 -0.73
C PHE A 75 2.36 -5.72 -0.17
N LYS A 76 1.41 -5.08 -0.87
CA LYS A 76 -0.02 -5.10 -0.51
C LYS A 76 -0.58 -6.52 -0.41
N LYS A 77 -0.21 -7.41 -1.33
CA LYS A 77 -0.63 -8.81 -1.31
C LYS A 77 -0.16 -9.51 -0.02
N VAL A 78 1.09 -9.31 0.37
CA VAL A 78 1.65 -9.87 1.61
C VAL A 78 0.94 -9.28 2.83
N LEU A 79 0.82 -7.95 2.90
CA LEU A 79 0.12 -7.28 4.02
C LEU A 79 -1.29 -7.81 4.21
N ARG A 80 -2.05 -7.97 3.10
CA ARG A 80 -3.40 -8.55 3.13
C ARG A 80 -3.41 -9.99 3.64
N LYS A 81 -2.47 -10.82 3.17
CA LYS A 81 -2.33 -12.22 3.57
C LYS A 81 -2.17 -12.38 5.08
N TYR A 82 -1.37 -11.50 5.69
CA TYR A 82 -1.06 -11.54 7.13
C TYR A 82 -1.87 -10.53 7.94
N LYS A 83 -2.84 -9.82 7.32
CA LYS A 83 -3.70 -8.80 7.96
C LYS A 83 -2.89 -7.70 8.69
N LEU A 84 -1.75 -7.33 8.12
CA LEU A 84 -0.88 -6.27 8.62
C LEU A 84 -1.22 -4.94 7.99
N THR A 85 -1.11 -3.86 8.74
CA THR A 85 -1.16 -2.50 8.20
C THR A 85 0.25 -1.95 8.10
N ALA A 86 0.59 -1.42 6.93
CA ALA A 86 1.78 -0.62 6.71
C ALA A 86 1.39 0.75 6.15
N TYR A 87 2.31 1.67 6.24
CA TYR A 87 2.13 3.01 5.72
C TYR A 87 3.12 3.30 4.60
N TYR A 88 2.80 4.27 3.74
CA TYR A 88 3.77 4.74 2.75
C TYR A 88 3.75 6.25 2.61
N ARG A 89 4.88 6.80 2.19
CA ARG A 89 5.01 8.18 1.80
C ARG A 89 5.74 8.31 0.46
N GLU A 90 5.16 9.12 -0.45
CA GLU A 90 5.85 9.52 -1.67
C GLU A 90 6.82 10.66 -1.35
N TYR A 91 8.12 10.33 -1.29
CA TYR A 91 9.17 11.26 -0.90
C TYR A 91 9.33 12.41 -1.88
N ASP A 92 9.15 12.18 -3.18
CA ASP A 92 9.25 13.20 -4.22
C ASP A 92 8.21 14.32 -4.07
N LEU A 93 7.08 14.05 -3.44
CA LEU A 93 6.01 15.03 -3.17
C LEU A 93 6.25 15.90 -1.92
N LEU A 94 7.31 15.65 -1.16
CA LEU A 94 7.67 16.47 0.00
C LEU A 94 8.29 17.81 -0.44
N SER A 95 8.09 18.84 0.36
CA SER A 95 8.80 20.12 0.22
C SER A 95 10.32 19.93 0.40
N LYS A 96 11.13 20.90 0.00
CA LYS A 96 12.59 20.81 0.18
C LYS A 96 13.00 20.72 1.65
N ASP A 97 12.27 21.41 2.52
CA ASP A 97 12.60 21.44 3.95
C ASP A 97 12.12 20.16 4.64
N ASP A 98 10.92 19.67 4.29
CA ASP A 98 10.43 18.36 4.77
C ASP A 98 11.36 17.22 4.33
N LYS A 99 11.90 17.26 3.11
CA LYS A 99 12.89 16.26 2.64
C LYS A 99 14.15 16.25 3.50
N LYS A 100 14.67 17.42 3.86
CA LYS A 100 15.86 17.52 4.72
C LYS A 100 15.61 16.97 6.13
N GLU A 101 14.43 17.23 6.67
CA GLU A 101 14.06 16.73 7.98
C GLU A 101 13.78 15.22 7.96
N PHE A 102 13.01 14.76 6.96
CA PHE A 102 12.66 13.35 6.80
C PHE A 102 13.88 12.42 6.77
N VAL A 103 14.95 12.79 6.03
CA VAL A 103 16.14 11.96 5.91
C VAL A 103 16.99 11.91 7.19
N LYS A 104 16.74 12.76 8.17
CA LYS A 104 17.40 12.66 9.49
C LYS A 104 16.84 11.49 10.29
N HIS A 105 15.57 11.17 10.10
CA HIS A 105 14.89 10.05 10.75
C HIS A 105 15.01 8.75 9.95
N ILE A 106 14.86 8.84 8.63
CA ILE A 106 14.91 7.67 7.74
C ILE A 106 15.82 8.01 6.57
N ASN A 107 17.11 7.75 6.73
CA ASN A 107 18.10 7.95 5.67
C ASN A 107 18.06 6.80 4.68
N PHE A 108 18.05 7.10 3.37
CA PHE A 108 18.02 6.10 2.29
C PHE A 108 18.67 6.66 1.02
N ASP A 109 19.29 5.79 0.21
CA ASP A 109 19.95 6.15 -1.04
C ASP A 109 19.11 5.82 -2.29
N SER A 110 18.09 4.98 -2.14
CA SER A 110 17.25 4.51 -3.25
C SER A 110 15.84 4.18 -2.79
N THR A 111 14.90 4.11 -3.73
CA THR A 111 13.51 3.69 -3.48
C THR A 111 13.13 2.50 -4.37
N PRO A 112 12.20 1.63 -3.93
CA PRO A 112 11.50 1.65 -2.64
C PRO A 112 12.38 1.20 -1.47
N VAL A 113 12.12 1.73 -0.27
CA VAL A 113 12.67 1.24 0.98
C VAL A 113 11.53 1.01 1.97
N THR A 114 11.46 -0.18 2.56
CA THR A 114 10.55 -0.46 3.67
C THR A 114 11.34 -0.50 4.96
N ALA A 115 11.11 0.47 5.83
CA ALA A 115 11.68 0.59 7.15
C ALA A 115 10.73 0.00 8.20
N PHE A 116 11.30 -0.60 9.24
CA PHE A 116 10.58 -1.14 10.41
C PHE A 116 10.89 -0.24 11.60
N ILE A 117 9.90 0.51 12.04
CA ILE A 117 10.00 1.50 13.12
C ILE A 117 9.55 0.87 14.41
N THR A 118 10.35 1.04 15.46
CA THR A 118 10.04 0.57 16.81
C THR A 118 10.39 1.69 17.80
N ASP A 119 9.48 2.03 18.71
CA ASP A 119 9.61 3.14 19.65
C ASP A 119 9.92 4.49 18.93
N GLY A 120 9.33 4.68 17.73
CA GLY A 120 9.51 5.88 16.91
C GLY A 120 10.84 5.98 16.19
N ASP A 121 11.68 4.95 16.20
CA ASP A 121 12.99 4.97 15.55
C ASP A 121 13.24 3.70 14.73
N GLU A 122 14.13 3.78 13.76
CA GLU A 122 14.61 2.62 13.03
C GLU A 122 15.87 2.09 13.67
N ILE A 123 15.71 1.02 14.49
CA ILE A 123 16.80 0.45 15.30
C ILE A 123 18.01 0.04 14.44
N THR A 124 17.79 -0.48 13.24
CA THR A 124 18.86 -0.89 12.33
C THR A 124 18.42 -0.93 10.87
N THR A 125 19.24 -0.34 10.01
CA THR A 125 19.03 -0.38 8.55
C THR A 125 19.22 -1.78 7.95
N ALA A 126 19.87 -2.71 8.67
CA ALA A 126 20.04 -4.10 8.23
C ALA A 126 18.70 -4.86 8.11
N ASN A 127 17.69 -4.43 8.83
CA ASN A 127 16.37 -5.05 8.82
C ASN A 127 15.48 -4.58 7.65
N ARG A 128 15.83 -3.52 6.97
CA ARG A 128 15.09 -2.95 5.84
C ARG A 128 14.83 -3.94 4.70
N ILE A 129 13.81 -3.62 3.92
CA ILE A 129 13.66 -4.15 2.58
C ILE A 129 14.07 -3.02 1.62
N VAL A 130 15.13 -3.22 0.85
CA VAL A 130 15.64 -2.25 -0.13
C VAL A 130 15.39 -2.76 -1.54
N GLY A 131 14.74 -1.92 -2.37
CA GLY A 131 14.37 -2.24 -3.75
C GLY A 131 13.12 -3.12 -3.85
N ALA A 132 12.69 -3.41 -5.06
CA ALA A 132 11.60 -4.34 -5.32
C ALA A 132 12.07 -5.78 -5.00
N LYS A 133 11.32 -6.45 -4.13
CA LYS A 133 11.63 -7.82 -3.65
C LYS A 133 10.44 -8.73 -3.85
N SER A 134 10.73 -10.05 -3.91
CA SER A 134 9.70 -11.08 -4.03
C SER A 134 8.85 -11.21 -2.75
N GLU A 135 7.70 -11.87 -2.89
CA GLU A 135 6.79 -12.15 -1.76
C GLU A 135 7.50 -12.93 -0.64
N GLU A 136 8.32 -13.92 -0.99
CA GLU A 136 9.07 -14.75 -0.04
C GLU A 136 10.07 -13.92 0.76
N TYR A 137 10.78 -12.99 0.10
CA TYR A 137 11.72 -12.10 0.77
C TYR A 137 11.03 -11.16 1.75
N ILE A 138 9.89 -10.57 1.34
CA ILE A 138 9.07 -9.72 2.22
C ILE A 138 8.61 -10.49 3.45
N ILE A 139 8.10 -11.72 3.25
CA ILE A 139 7.64 -12.59 4.34
C ILE A 139 8.81 -12.90 5.30
N ALA A 140 9.99 -13.26 4.79
CA ALA A 140 11.16 -13.53 5.62
C ALA A 140 11.56 -12.30 6.47
N LYS A 141 11.49 -11.09 5.88
CA LYS A 141 11.78 -9.84 6.60
C LYS A 141 10.72 -9.50 7.65
N LEU A 142 9.44 -9.73 7.37
CA LEU A 142 8.37 -9.57 8.37
C LEU A 142 8.54 -10.53 9.54
N LYS A 143 8.94 -11.79 9.28
CA LYS A 143 9.27 -12.76 10.33
C LYS A 143 10.46 -12.31 11.17
N SER A 144 11.56 -11.91 10.54
CA SER A 144 12.78 -11.49 11.25
C SER A 144 12.59 -10.23 12.09
N ASN A 145 11.59 -9.40 11.77
CA ASN A 145 11.21 -8.21 12.53
C ASN A 145 10.03 -8.46 13.51
N GLY A 146 9.58 -9.70 13.69
CA GLY A 146 8.56 -10.07 14.67
C GLY A 146 7.12 -9.68 14.33
N TYR A 147 6.84 -9.31 13.07
CA TYR A 147 5.48 -8.95 12.64
C TYR A 147 4.60 -10.15 12.33
N ILE A 148 5.19 -11.29 12.02
CA ILE A 148 4.52 -12.57 11.75
C ILE A 148 5.35 -13.76 12.28
N GLU A 149 4.68 -14.88 12.54
CA GLU A 149 5.27 -16.16 12.95
C GLU A 149 5.79 -17.00 11.77
#